data_39df000538f2cabb796458be3a74216f
#
_entry.id   39df000538f2cabb796458be3a74216f
#
_cell.length_a   1.000
_cell.length_b   1.000
_cell.length_c   1.000
_cell.angle_alpha   90.00
_cell.angle_beta   90.00
_cell.angle_gamma   90.00
#
_symmetry.space_group_name_H-M   'P 1'
#
loop_
_entity.id
_entity.type
_entity.pdbx_description
1 polymer ?
#
loop_
_entity_poly.entity_id
_entity_poly.type
_entity_poly.pdbx_seq_one_letter_code
_entity_poly.pdbx_strand_id
1 'polypeptide(L)'
;NTLEDEKLEQTQMVGMTGCGYSYAAACNGAEFIEKIAGIPARALYSVDASRHQSLDVLPKGEQTLFIGVSGSGVVARVAEGLMRFRTKGAYAVAFSGDMQSKCARAAQVTVDISTPTVNIERGLPLRGYAATLLAFCGVAWRIAILQGRKSEAERLAFYEDLVVSADELQKTLPEIEHQVSDFARKVY
;
A
#
# COMPACT_ATOMS: atom_id res chain seq x y z
N ASN A 1 -10.19 14.35 -0.43
CA ASN A 1 -10.06 13.06 0.29
C ASN A 1 -10.77 11.98 -0.52
N THR A 2 -10.04 10.97 -0.90
CA THR A 2 -10.61 9.84 -1.66
C THR A 2 -11.23 8.80 -0.71
N LEU A 3 -10.69 8.68 0.52
CA LEU A 3 -11.16 7.73 1.55
C LEU A 3 -12.15 8.40 2.50
N GLU A 4 -13.16 7.64 2.92
CA GLU A 4 -14.19 8.08 3.85
C GLU A 4 -13.66 8.05 5.30
N ASP A 5 -13.57 9.21 5.93
CA ASP A 5 -13.04 9.36 7.29
C ASP A 5 -13.79 8.53 8.31
N GLU A 6 -15.12 8.49 8.22
CA GLU A 6 -15.97 7.69 9.12
C GLU A 6 -15.63 6.19 9.07
N LYS A 7 -15.31 5.66 7.87
CA LYS A 7 -14.89 4.27 7.73
C LYS A 7 -13.51 4.01 8.31
N LEU A 8 -12.58 4.97 8.13
CA LEU A 8 -11.24 4.85 8.70
C LEU A 8 -11.25 4.96 10.23
N GLU A 9 -12.08 5.83 10.80
CA GLU A 9 -12.23 5.99 12.24
C GLU A 9 -12.73 4.70 12.92
N GLN A 10 -13.65 3.98 12.27
CA GLN A 10 -14.22 2.73 12.78
C GLN A 10 -13.32 1.51 12.57
N THR A 11 -12.24 1.64 11.78
CA THR A 11 -11.38 0.50 11.40
C THR A 11 -10.66 -0.07 12.63
N GLN A 12 -10.83 -1.36 12.86
CA GLN A 12 -10.17 -2.13 13.93
C GLN A 12 -9.11 -3.09 13.41
N MET A 13 -9.16 -3.43 12.12
CA MET A 13 -8.22 -4.31 11.46
C MET A 13 -8.03 -3.91 10.00
N VAL A 14 -6.82 -4.00 9.50
CA VAL A 14 -6.52 -3.82 8.08
C VAL A 14 -6.05 -5.14 7.47
N GLY A 15 -6.83 -5.67 6.53
CA GLY A 15 -6.38 -6.71 5.63
C GLY A 15 -5.83 -6.10 4.34
N MET A 16 -4.83 -6.71 3.76
CA MET A 16 -4.33 -6.25 2.47
C MET A 16 -3.86 -7.40 1.60
N THR A 17 -3.85 -7.19 0.29
CA THR A 17 -3.47 -8.22 -0.67
C THR A 17 -2.76 -7.65 -1.88
N GLY A 18 -1.92 -8.47 -2.49
CA GLY A 18 -1.20 -8.16 -3.72
C GLY A 18 -0.61 -9.42 -4.34
N CYS A 19 0.11 -9.24 -5.45
CA CYS A 19 0.86 -10.27 -6.13
C CYS A 19 2.25 -9.75 -6.49
N GLY A 20 3.30 -10.57 -6.38
CA GLY A 20 4.66 -10.17 -6.64
C GLY A 20 5.10 -9.00 -5.74
N TYR A 21 5.68 -7.96 -6.33
CA TYR A 21 6.14 -6.78 -5.58
C TYR A 21 4.99 -6.03 -4.88
N SER A 22 3.76 -6.09 -5.40
CA SER A 22 2.59 -5.53 -4.72
C SER A 22 2.27 -6.26 -3.42
N TYR A 23 2.55 -7.57 -3.34
CA TYR A 23 2.45 -8.32 -2.09
C TYR A 23 3.57 -7.94 -1.11
N ALA A 24 4.81 -7.76 -1.60
CA ALA A 24 5.90 -7.26 -0.76
C ALA A 24 5.58 -5.87 -0.19
N ALA A 25 5.00 -4.97 -1.01
CA ALA A 25 4.53 -3.67 -0.53
C ALA A 25 3.41 -3.81 0.51
N ALA A 26 2.49 -4.76 0.34
CA ALA A 26 1.43 -5.03 1.32
C ALA A 26 2.00 -5.54 2.66
N CYS A 27 3.05 -6.37 2.64
CA CYS A 27 3.73 -6.80 3.87
C CYS A 27 4.31 -5.61 4.64
N ASN A 28 5.04 -4.71 3.96
CA ASN A 28 5.55 -3.49 4.58
C ASN A 28 4.42 -2.55 5.02
N GLY A 29 3.33 -2.48 4.24
CA GLY A 29 2.14 -1.73 4.59
C GLY A 29 1.50 -2.21 5.89
N ALA A 30 1.49 -3.53 6.15
CA ALA A 30 1.01 -4.08 7.40
C ALA A 30 1.83 -3.56 8.59
N GLU A 31 3.15 -3.56 8.47
CA GLU A 31 4.02 -3.01 9.52
C GLU A 31 3.78 -1.51 9.76
N PHE A 32 3.55 -0.73 8.71
CA PHE A 32 3.24 0.70 8.87
C PHE A 32 1.92 0.91 9.61
N ILE A 33 0.88 0.15 9.28
CA ILE A 33 -0.40 0.21 9.98
C ILE A 33 -0.22 -0.15 11.47
N GLU A 34 0.48 -1.23 11.76
CA GLU A 34 0.70 -1.67 13.15
C GLU A 34 1.54 -0.65 13.94
N LYS A 35 2.63 -0.13 13.36
CA LYS A 35 3.53 0.81 14.04
C LYS A 35 2.94 2.22 14.18
N ILE A 36 2.24 2.72 13.17
CA ILE A 36 1.73 4.09 13.14
C ILE A 36 0.32 4.17 13.73
N ALA A 37 -0.60 3.32 13.24
CA ALA A 37 -2.00 3.35 13.67
C ALA A 37 -2.27 2.50 14.91
N GLY A 38 -1.39 1.57 15.28
CA GLY A 38 -1.53 0.74 16.47
C GLY A 38 -2.72 -0.23 16.41
N ILE A 39 -3.11 -0.65 15.21
CA ILE A 39 -4.17 -1.64 15.00
C ILE A 39 -3.63 -2.84 14.24
N PRO A 40 -4.20 -4.06 14.44
CA PRO A 40 -3.77 -5.26 13.75
C PRO A 40 -3.84 -5.11 12.22
N ALA A 41 -2.79 -5.56 11.54
CA ALA A 41 -2.76 -5.58 10.09
C ALA A 41 -2.21 -6.91 9.54
N ARG A 42 -2.70 -7.33 8.39
CA ARG A 42 -2.29 -8.59 7.79
C ARG A 42 -2.22 -8.52 6.27
N ALA A 43 -1.06 -8.82 5.73
CA ALA A 43 -0.90 -9.04 4.30
C ALA A 43 -1.21 -10.51 3.94
N LEU A 44 -2.02 -10.69 2.91
CA LEU A 44 -2.40 -11.99 2.34
C LEU A 44 -1.91 -12.05 0.89
N TYR A 45 -1.34 -13.17 0.47
CA TYR A 45 -1.09 -13.37 -0.95
C TYR A 45 -2.42 -13.40 -1.72
N SER A 46 -2.42 -12.98 -2.97
CA SER A 46 -3.67 -12.76 -3.69
C SER A 46 -4.55 -14.00 -3.85
N VAL A 47 -3.96 -15.20 -3.94
CA VAL A 47 -4.70 -16.45 -3.98
C VAL A 47 -5.34 -16.77 -2.63
N ASP A 48 -4.64 -16.51 -1.53
CA ASP A 48 -5.17 -16.74 -0.18
C ASP A 48 -6.33 -15.80 0.11
N ALA A 49 -6.17 -14.51 -0.20
CA ALA A 49 -7.24 -13.54 -0.05
C ALA A 49 -8.48 -13.88 -0.86
N SER A 50 -8.29 -14.38 -2.10
CA SER A 50 -9.40 -14.70 -3.00
C SER A 50 -10.06 -16.05 -2.73
N ARG A 51 -9.36 -17.03 -2.13
CA ARG A 51 -9.83 -18.44 -2.05
C ARG A 51 -9.79 -19.05 -0.66
N HIS A 52 -8.72 -18.85 0.10
CA HIS A 52 -8.43 -19.69 1.26
C HIS A 52 -8.69 -19.02 2.61
N GLN A 53 -8.52 -17.69 2.71
CA GLN A 53 -8.73 -16.98 3.98
C GLN A 53 -10.16 -17.16 4.47
N SER A 54 -10.34 -17.66 5.71
CA SER A 54 -11.63 -17.60 6.38
C SER A 54 -11.97 -16.13 6.70
N LEU A 55 -13.16 -15.69 6.33
CA LEU A 55 -13.65 -14.36 6.63
C LEU A 55 -14.46 -14.31 7.95
N ASP A 56 -14.75 -15.46 8.54
CA ASP A 56 -15.52 -15.54 9.78
C ASP A 56 -14.70 -15.21 11.03
N VAL A 57 -13.36 -15.16 10.88
CA VAL A 57 -12.42 -14.75 11.94
C VAL A 57 -12.10 -13.25 11.93
N LEU A 58 -12.65 -12.49 10.98
CA LEU A 58 -12.45 -11.06 10.89
C LEU A 58 -13.38 -10.34 11.90
N PRO A 59 -13.00 -9.14 12.37
CA PRO A 59 -13.94 -8.24 13.01
C PRO A 59 -15.19 -8.03 12.16
N LYS A 60 -16.26 -7.50 12.73
CA LYS A 60 -17.47 -7.15 11.94
C LYS A 60 -17.04 -6.44 10.67
N GLY A 61 -17.63 -6.82 9.53
CA GLY A 61 -17.15 -6.43 8.21
C GLY A 61 -16.85 -4.93 8.08
N GLU A 62 -17.71 -4.07 8.60
CA GLU A 62 -17.57 -2.62 8.62
C GLU A 62 -16.39 -2.08 9.45
N GLN A 63 -15.83 -2.89 10.35
CA GLN A 63 -14.63 -2.57 11.14
C GLN A 63 -13.35 -3.08 10.48
N THR A 64 -13.46 -3.69 9.31
CA THR A 64 -12.33 -4.18 8.52
C THR A 64 -12.12 -3.29 7.30
N LEU A 65 -10.96 -2.66 7.20
CA LEU A 65 -10.47 -2.08 5.96
C LEU A 65 -9.73 -3.16 5.17
N PHE A 66 -10.09 -3.36 3.90
CA PHE A 66 -9.39 -4.32 3.03
C PHE A 66 -8.81 -3.63 1.80
N ILE A 67 -7.48 -3.66 1.66
CA ILE A 67 -6.74 -2.96 0.61
C ILE A 67 -6.19 -3.96 -0.41
N GLY A 68 -6.60 -3.83 -1.67
CA GLY A 68 -6.05 -4.62 -2.78
C GLY A 68 -5.07 -3.80 -3.60
N VAL A 69 -3.81 -4.25 -3.66
CA VAL A 69 -2.74 -3.56 -4.40
C VAL A 69 -2.51 -4.19 -5.76
N SER A 70 -2.65 -3.40 -6.81
CA SER A 70 -2.34 -3.80 -8.18
C SER A 70 -1.99 -2.59 -9.03
N GLY A 71 -0.71 -2.34 -9.29
CA GLY A 71 -0.26 -1.18 -10.07
C GLY A 71 -0.96 -1.07 -11.44
N SER A 72 -1.07 -2.15 -12.20
CA SER A 72 -1.81 -2.21 -13.46
C SER A 72 -3.33 -2.38 -13.29
N GLY A 73 -3.79 -2.74 -12.10
CA GLY A 73 -5.18 -3.00 -11.79
C GLY A 73 -5.81 -4.24 -12.46
N VAL A 74 -5.05 -5.03 -13.21
CA VAL A 74 -5.59 -6.16 -14.01
C VAL A 74 -5.53 -7.51 -13.30
N VAL A 75 -4.87 -7.62 -12.15
CA VAL A 75 -4.65 -8.90 -11.47
C VAL A 75 -5.96 -9.46 -10.94
N ALA A 76 -6.47 -10.50 -11.59
CA ALA A 76 -7.80 -11.07 -11.30
C ALA A 76 -7.95 -11.51 -9.83
N ARG A 77 -6.94 -12.14 -9.24
CA ARG A 77 -6.99 -12.61 -7.85
C ARG A 77 -7.07 -11.47 -6.82
N VAL A 78 -6.48 -10.31 -7.12
CA VAL A 78 -6.64 -9.11 -6.28
C VAL A 78 -8.06 -8.59 -6.36
N ALA A 79 -8.63 -8.49 -7.58
CA ALA A 79 -10.01 -8.06 -7.77
C ALA A 79 -11.02 -9.01 -7.09
N GLU A 80 -10.82 -10.33 -7.22
CA GLU A 80 -11.64 -11.34 -6.54
C GLU A 80 -11.54 -11.21 -5.01
N GLY A 81 -10.35 -10.98 -4.47
CA GLY A 81 -10.14 -10.72 -3.04
C GLY A 81 -10.92 -9.50 -2.57
N LEU A 82 -10.81 -8.37 -3.30
CA LEU A 82 -11.58 -7.16 -3.01
C LEU A 82 -13.08 -7.42 -2.98
N MET A 83 -13.62 -8.08 -4.01
CA MET A 83 -15.06 -8.41 -4.06
C MET A 83 -15.47 -9.31 -2.88
N ARG A 84 -14.67 -10.32 -2.58
CA ARG A 84 -14.95 -11.27 -1.51
C ARG A 84 -15.02 -10.60 -0.14
N PHE A 85 -14.06 -9.76 0.20
CA PHE A 85 -14.07 -9.03 1.47
C PHE A 85 -15.18 -7.98 1.52
N ARG A 86 -15.43 -7.28 0.42
CA ARG A 86 -16.55 -6.34 0.30
C ARG A 86 -17.91 -7.00 0.52
N THR A 87 -18.13 -8.23 0.00
CA THR A 87 -19.38 -8.98 0.21
C THR A 87 -19.63 -9.33 1.69
N LYS A 88 -18.58 -9.39 2.49
CA LYS A 88 -18.65 -9.59 3.95
C LYS A 88 -18.73 -8.28 4.72
N GLY A 89 -18.89 -7.15 4.04
CA GLY A 89 -19.10 -5.84 4.63
C GLY A 89 -17.81 -5.05 4.89
N ALA A 90 -16.62 -5.57 4.53
CA ALA A 90 -15.39 -4.82 4.68
C ALA A 90 -15.38 -3.57 3.77
N TYR A 91 -14.77 -2.49 4.25
CA TYR A 91 -14.49 -1.32 3.43
C TYR A 91 -13.35 -1.66 2.46
N ALA A 92 -13.69 -1.98 1.22
CA ALA A 92 -12.74 -2.44 0.21
C ALA A 92 -12.17 -1.26 -0.59
N VAL A 93 -10.86 -1.12 -0.57
CA VAL A 93 -10.09 -0.06 -1.23
C VAL A 93 -9.09 -0.68 -2.21
N ALA A 94 -9.04 -0.18 -3.44
CA ALA A 94 -8.01 -0.55 -4.40
C ALA A 94 -6.88 0.50 -4.41
N PHE A 95 -5.63 0.06 -4.38
CA PHE A 95 -4.47 0.85 -4.75
C PHE A 95 -4.10 0.46 -6.18
N SER A 96 -4.35 1.36 -7.14
CA SER A 96 -4.17 1.08 -8.57
C SER A 96 -3.64 2.30 -9.31
N GLY A 97 -2.82 2.08 -10.32
CA GLY A 97 -2.43 3.12 -11.27
C GLY A 97 -3.43 3.31 -12.43
N ASP A 98 -4.49 2.50 -12.48
CA ASP A 98 -5.59 2.63 -13.43
C ASP A 98 -6.93 2.66 -12.67
N MET A 99 -7.55 3.84 -12.65
CA MET A 99 -8.81 4.12 -11.97
C MET A 99 -10.02 3.42 -12.59
N GLN A 100 -9.88 2.87 -13.79
CA GLN A 100 -10.93 2.14 -14.49
C GLN A 100 -10.66 0.63 -14.57
N SER A 101 -9.63 0.17 -13.89
CA SER A 101 -9.21 -1.23 -13.88
C SER A 101 -10.22 -2.19 -13.26
N LYS A 102 -9.96 -3.49 -13.41
CA LYS A 102 -10.75 -4.53 -12.75
C LYS A 102 -10.69 -4.41 -11.22
N CYS A 103 -9.53 -4.10 -10.67
CA CYS A 103 -9.37 -3.90 -9.22
C CYS A 103 -10.14 -2.66 -8.75
N ALA A 104 -10.09 -1.54 -9.50
CA ALA A 104 -10.84 -0.34 -9.19
C ALA A 104 -12.36 -0.60 -9.13
N ARG A 105 -12.90 -1.32 -10.12
CA ARG A 105 -14.33 -1.69 -10.13
C ARG A 105 -14.75 -2.67 -9.04
N ALA A 106 -13.82 -3.47 -8.53
CA ALA A 106 -14.09 -4.43 -7.46
C ALA A 106 -14.13 -3.76 -6.07
N ALA A 107 -13.49 -2.62 -5.91
CA ALA A 107 -13.42 -1.85 -4.68
C ALA A 107 -14.62 -0.87 -4.55
N GLN A 108 -14.74 -0.27 -3.37
CA GLN A 108 -15.67 0.86 -3.14
C GLN A 108 -14.98 2.18 -3.48
N VAL A 109 -13.69 2.26 -3.20
CA VAL A 109 -12.85 3.43 -3.47
C VAL A 109 -11.53 2.99 -4.07
N THR A 110 -10.96 3.81 -4.94
CA THR A 110 -9.62 3.60 -5.51
C THR A 110 -8.71 4.77 -5.16
N VAL A 111 -7.55 4.44 -4.62
CA VAL A 111 -6.44 5.37 -4.42
C VAL A 111 -5.52 5.24 -5.62
N ASP A 112 -5.27 6.35 -6.30
CA ASP A 112 -4.35 6.43 -7.42
C ASP A 112 -2.90 6.33 -6.91
N ILE A 113 -2.20 5.29 -7.34
CA ILE A 113 -0.77 5.08 -7.11
C ILE A 113 0.04 5.18 -8.40
N SER A 114 -0.51 5.81 -9.43
CA SER A 114 0.19 6.03 -10.70
C SER A 114 1.43 6.89 -10.48
N THR A 115 2.46 6.62 -11.26
CA THR A 115 3.69 7.41 -11.26
C THR A 115 4.03 7.83 -12.67
N PRO A 116 4.70 8.97 -12.88
CA PRO A 116 5.12 9.39 -14.20
C PRO A 116 5.91 8.30 -14.93
N THR A 117 5.60 8.08 -16.19
CA THR A 117 6.31 7.12 -17.03
C THR A 117 7.75 7.59 -17.23
N VAL A 118 8.71 6.73 -16.96
CA VAL A 118 10.12 6.94 -17.29
C VAL A 118 10.41 6.03 -18.49
N ASN A 119 11.03 6.58 -19.52
CA ASN A 119 11.48 5.83 -20.70
C ASN A 119 12.67 4.90 -20.35
N ILE A 120 12.44 3.94 -19.49
CA ILE A 120 13.35 2.85 -19.22
C ILE A 120 12.66 1.61 -19.75
N GLU A 121 13.05 1.15 -20.90
CA GLU A 121 12.40 0.07 -21.66
C GLU A 121 12.24 -1.25 -20.88
N ARG A 122 12.90 -1.43 -19.74
CA ARG A 122 12.83 -2.63 -18.88
C ARG A 122 13.07 -2.32 -17.41
N GLY A 123 12.68 -1.15 -16.93
CA GLY A 123 12.88 -0.77 -15.53
C GLY A 123 12.05 -1.58 -14.55
N LEU A 124 12.62 -1.91 -13.40
CA LEU A 124 11.87 -2.40 -12.27
C LEU A 124 10.85 -1.34 -11.83
N PRO A 125 9.64 -1.73 -11.41
CA PRO A 125 8.57 -0.78 -11.03
C PRO A 125 8.82 -0.12 -9.66
N LEU A 126 10.04 0.37 -9.42
CA LEU A 126 10.49 0.92 -8.14
C LEU A 126 9.65 2.13 -7.71
N ARG A 127 9.31 3.01 -8.66
CA ARG A 127 8.46 4.18 -8.37
C ARG A 127 7.07 3.78 -7.92
N GLY A 128 6.43 2.83 -8.62
CA GLY A 128 5.13 2.30 -8.23
C GLY A 128 5.15 1.61 -6.86
N TYR A 129 6.26 0.94 -6.55
CA TYR A 129 6.49 0.36 -5.24
C TYR A 129 6.56 1.45 -4.15
N ALA A 130 7.40 2.48 -4.35
CA ALA A 130 7.54 3.61 -3.43
C ALA A 130 6.21 4.37 -3.25
N ALA A 131 5.48 4.65 -4.35
CA ALA A 131 4.16 5.28 -4.29
C ALA A 131 3.17 4.44 -3.47
N THR A 132 3.21 3.12 -3.61
CA THR A 132 2.38 2.21 -2.80
C THR A 132 2.73 2.28 -1.32
N LEU A 133 4.01 2.31 -0.96
CA LEU A 133 4.45 2.47 0.43
C LEU A 133 3.99 3.80 1.02
N LEU A 134 4.13 4.89 0.28
CA LEU A 134 3.64 6.22 0.70
C LEU A 134 2.11 6.24 0.88
N ALA A 135 1.36 5.56 0.01
CA ALA A 135 -0.08 5.42 0.17
C ALA A 135 -0.44 4.66 1.46
N PHE A 136 0.26 3.57 1.79
CA PHE A 136 0.08 2.88 3.06
C PHE A 136 0.43 3.76 4.27
N CYS A 137 1.53 4.50 4.23
CA CYS A 137 1.87 5.49 5.26
C CYS A 137 0.74 6.51 5.45
N GLY A 138 0.21 7.05 4.34
CA GLY A 138 -0.89 8.01 4.37
C GLY A 138 -2.15 7.44 5.03
N VAL A 139 -2.51 6.19 4.73
CA VAL A 139 -3.64 5.50 5.37
C VAL A 139 -3.38 5.28 6.86
N ALA A 140 -2.18 4.80 7.22
CA ALA A 140 -1.80 4.55 8.61
C ALA A 140 -1.90 5.83 9.46
N TRP A 141 -1.33 6.93 8.98
CA TRP A 141 -1.40 8.24 9.64
C TRP A 141 -2.84 8.75 9.75
N ARG A 142 -3.65 8.58 8.68
CA ARG A 142 -5.03 9.04 8.71
C ARG A 142 -5.85 8.29 9.75
N ILE A 143 -5.73 6.96 9.82
CA ILE A 143 -6.38 6.14 10.85
C ILE A 143 -5.92 6.58 12.24
N ALA A 144 -4.61 6.72 12.45
CA ALA A 144 -4.03 7.10 13.74
C ALA A 144 -4.58 8.45 14.26
N ILE A 145 -4.68 9.44 13.38
CA ILE A 145 -5.18 10.78 13.72
C ILE A 145 -6.69 10.75 14.01
N LEU A 146 -7.48 10.11 13.15
CA LEU A 146 -8.92 10.01 13.33
C LEU A 146 -9.30 9.28 14.63
N GLN A 147 -8.51 8.27 15.01
CA GLN A 147 -8.70 7.55 16.26
C GLN A 147 -8.04 8.22 17.48
N GLY A 148 -7.49 9.42 17.34
CA GLY A 148 -6.87 10.18 18.44
C GLY A 148 -5.58 9.57 19.00
N ARG A 149 -4.93 8.66 18.26
CA ARG A 149 -3.70 7.98 18.69
C ARG A 149 -2.44 8.77 18.35
N LYS A 150 -2.51 9.59 17.31
CA LYS A 150 -1.45 10.45 16.81
C LYS A 150 -1.99 11.82 16.47
N SER A 151 -1.11 12.80 16.42
CA SER A 151 -1.41 14.18 16.08
C SER A 151 -0.99 14.52 14.64
N GLU A 152 -1.58 15.56 14.11
CA GLU A 152 -1.18 16.13 12.82
C GLU A 152 0.27 16.64 12.84
N ALA A 153 0.73 17.17 13.99
CA ALA A 153 2.11 17.62 14.15
C ALA A 153 3.13 16.47 14.02
N GLU A 154 2.84 15.30 14.64
CA GLU A 154 3.68 14.10 14.49
C GLU A 154 3.71 13.62 13.03
N ARG A 155 2.57 13.69 12.32
CA ARG A 155 2.51 13.35 10.90
C ARG A 155 3.36 14.28 10.04
N LEU A 156 3.29 15.58 10.29
CA LEU A 156 4.11 16.55 9.56
C LEU A 156 5.60 16.33 9.79
N ALA A 157 6.01 16.14 11.04
CA ALA A 157 7.41 15.82 11.38
C ALA A 157 7.89 14.54 10.66
N PHE A 158 7.07 13.50 10.62
CA PHE A 158 7.41 12.27 9.89
C PHE A 158 7.63 12.53 8.38
N TYR A 159 6.80 13.35 7.74
CA TYR A 159 7.00 13.66 6.33
C TYR A 159 8.21 14.57 6.09
N GLU A 160 8.52 15.49 7.00
CA GLU A 160 9.75 16.29 6.96
C GLU A 160 10.99 15.38 7.02
N ASP A 161 11.02 14.41 7.92
CA ASP A 161 12.09 13.41 8.01
C ASP A 161 12.24 12.58 6.72
N LEU A 162 11.12 12.21 6.08
CA LEU A 162 11.16 11.52 4.79
C LEU A 162 11.78 12.39 3.67
N VAL A 163 11.46 13.68 3.64
CA VAL A 163 12.05 14.61 2.66
C VAL A 163 13.55 14.74 2.89
N VAL A 164 13.98 14.93 4.14
CA VAL A 164 15.40 14.98 4.50
C VAL A 164 16.12 13.69 4.08
N SER A 165 15.52 12.54 4.36
CA SER A 165 16.07 11.23 3.97
C SER A 165 16.20 11.08 2.45
N ALA A 166 15.21 11.59 1.69
CA ALA A 166 15.25 11.56 0.24
C ALA A 166 16.36 12.46 -0.33
N ASP A 167 16.54 13.64 0.25
CA ASP A 167 17.62 14.58 -0.14
C ASP A 167 19.00 14.00 0.14
N GLU A 168 19.19 13.36 1.30
CA GLU A 168 20.46 12.70 1.63
C GLU A 168 20.72 11.51 0.70
N LEU A 169 19.72 10.70 0.39
CA LEU A 169 19.85 9.62 -0.58
C LEU A 169 20.25 10.17 -1.96
N GLN A 170 19.64 11.27 -2.41
CA GLN A 170 19.96 11.87 -3.69
C GLN A 170 21.42 12.32 -3.77
N LYS A 171 21.99 12.82 -2.69
CA LYS A 171 23.43 13.20 -2.62
C LYS A 171 24.36 12.01 -2.69
N THR A 172 23.97 10.86 -2.14
CA THR A 172 24.78 9.64 -2.12
C THR A 172 24.66 8.78 -3.38
N LEU A 173 23.60 8.96 -4.18
CA LEU A 173 23.36 8.18 -5.38
C LEU A 173 24.55 8.13 -6.37
N PRO A 174 25.26 9.23 -6.70
CA PRO A 174 26.36 9.17 -7.65
C PRO A 174 27.51 8.27 -7.17
N GLU A 175 27.81 8.28 -5.87
CA GLU A 175 28.84 7.41 -5.28
C GLU A 175 28.41 5.93 -5.32
N ILE A 176 27.16 5.65 -4.99
CA ILE A 176 26.58 4.29 -5.07
C ILE A 176 26.61 3.79 -6.51
N GLU A 177 26.25 4.62 -7.47
CA GLU A 177 26.25 4.28 -8.90
C GLU A 177 27.68 3.93 -9.37
N HIS A 178 28.66 4.71 -8.96
CA HIS A 178 30.07 4.46 -9.27
C HIS A 178 30.52 3.10 -8.71
N GLN A 179 30.27 2.85 -7.42
CA GLN A 179 30.66 1.59 -6.76
C GLN A 179 29.98 0.37 -7.40
N VAL A 180 28.69 0.46 -7.71
CA VAL A 180 27.93 -0.62 -8.36
C VAL A 180 28.45 -0.87 -9.79
N SER A 181 28.73 0.18 -10.54
CA SER A 181 29.29 0.08 -11.89
C SER A 181 30.67 -0.57 -11.91
N ASP A 182 31.53 -0.19 -10.96
CA ASP A 182 32.86 -0.79 -10.81
C ASP A 182 32.79 -2.26 -10.40
N PHE A 183 31.87 -2.60 -9.51
CA PHE A 183 31.62 -3.99 -9.13
C PHE A 183 31.13 -4.80 -10.34
N ALA A 184 30.14 -4.29 -11.06
CA ALA A 184 29.58 -4.97 -12.24
C ALA A 184 30.67 -5.27 -13.30
N ARG A 185 31.57 -4.31 -13.59
CA ARG A 185 32.69 -4.51 -14.53
C ARG A 185 33.70 -5.56 -14.08
N LYS A 186 33.80 -5.83 -12.76
CA LYS A 186 34.71 -6.86 -12.24
C LYS A 186 34.12 -8.26 -12.28
N VAL A 187 32.78 -8.37 -12.36
CA VAL A 187 32.08 -9.66 -12.30
C VAL A 187 31.64 -10.13 -13.69
N TYR A 188 31.46 -9.22 -14.64
CA TYR A 188 31.09 -9.47 -16.01
C TYR A 188 32.19 -9.01 -16.99
#